data_03b111c7ca7088d7882b97e30363ab04
#
_entry.id   03b111c7ca7088d7882b97e30363ab04
#
_cell.length_a   1.000
_cell.length_b   1.000
_cell.length_c   1.000
_cell.angle_alpha   90.00
_cell.angle_beta   90.00
_cell.angle_gamma   90.00
#
_symmetry.space_group_name_H-M   'P 1'
#
loop_
_entity.id
_entity.type
_entity.pdbx_description
1 polymer ?
#
loop_
_entity_poly.entity_id
_entity_poly.type
_entity_poly.pdbx_seq_one_letter_code
_entity_poly.pdbx_strand_id
1 'polypeptide(L)'
;MKIKPLNLGLSVHNPSICEYEDGYLCVAPGWNESLEHLKHLLQHWRKGVYFPGLTNHLFLLNSDFEIVFERRNILRNVLDCSLLTIETKLVAFGTVRVSDKRRMCYAQITSLGDISEVKIIDYATDRKTEKNWSPFFFNNNIYLIYSIKPFKIIELKADGTCEDVSSVDWKLPQEIQGELHGGTRAIPYGEEYLSLCHSLVLTPANEQKTRKEREIRKYKIWAYTFSAKQPFKILKFTEKPILDAEKLELGLVNEGVWLNEQSRVVYERGLALRKGQVIITCGEQDLRSKILLLEKSELDNLLTPVI
;
A
#
# COMPACT_ATOMS: atom_id res chain seq x y z
N MET A 1 18.32 5.84 7.78
CA MET A 1 17.05 5.06 7.78
C MET A 1 17.06 3.99 8.86
N LYS A 2 15.99 3.87 9.64
CA LYS A 2 15.82 2.86 10.71
C LYS A 2 14.57 2.00 10.37
N ILE A 3 14.73 0.67 10.46
CA ILE A 3 13.62 -0.28 10.23
C ILE A 3 13.36 -1.02 11.55
N LYS A 4 12.10 -1.13 11.94
CA LYS A 4 11.71 -1.88 13.15
C LYS A 4 10.37 -2.61 12.94
N PRO A 5 10.08 -3.67 13.70
CA PRO A 5 8.75 -4.26 13.75
C PRO A 5 7.71 -3.21 14.17
N LEU A 6 6.51 -3.29 13.61
CA LEU A 6 5.33 -2.58 14.07
C LEU A 6 4.36 -3.61 14.67
N ASN A 7 4.25 -3.61 15.99
CA ASN A 7 3.55 -4.65 16.74
C ASN A 7 2.03 -4.38 16.77
N LEU A 8 1.32 -4.76 15.72
CA LEU A 8 -0.13 -4.64 15.61
C LEU A 8 -0.87 -5.96 15.96
N GLY A 9 -0.16 -6.95 16.43
CA GLY A 9 -0.66 -8.29 16.72
C GLY A 9 -0.26 -9.32 15.67
N LEU A 10 -0.61 -10.59 15.94
CA LEU A 10 -0.28 -11.69 15.03
C LEU A 10 -1.04 -11.54 13.71
N SER A 11 -0.33 -11.79 12.62
CA SER A 11 -0.90 -11.84 11.26
C SER A 11 -1.51 -10.54 10.74
N VAL A 12 -1.24 -9.39 11.38
CA VAL A 12 -1.59 -8.07 10.86
C VAL A 12 -0.47 -7.58 9.95
N HIS A 13 -0.82 -7.22 8.71
CA HIS A 13 0.14 -6.87 7.67
C HIS A 13 -0.32 -5.68 6.82
N ASN A 14 0.53 -5.20 5.94
CA ASN A 14 0.23 -4.10 5.00
C ASN A 14 -0.48 -2.89 5.67
N PRO A 15 0.05 -2.36 6.78
CA PRO A 15 -0.61 -1.27 7.50
C PRO A 15 -0.56 0.03 6.71
N SER A 16 -1.69 0.72 6.61
CA SER A 16 -1.77 2.10 6.18
C SER A 16 -1.82 3.01 7.39
N ILE A 17 -1.07 4.10 7.38
CA ILE A 17 -0.94 5.03 8.50
C ILE A 17 -1.26 6.46 8.05
N CYS A 18 -1.86 7.24 8.93
CA CYS A 18 -1.97 8.69 8.79
C CYS A 18 -1.76 9.39 10.14
N GLU A 19 -1.37 10.64 10.09
CA GLU A 19 -1.28 11.46 11.29
C GLU A 19 -2.67 11.69 11.90
N TYR A 20 -2.75 11.61 13.21
CA TYR A 20 -3.98 11.85 13.96
C TYR A 20 -3.61 12.35 15.36
N GLU A 21 -4.10 13.55 15.70
CA GLU A 21 -3.79 14.21 16.99
C GLU A 21 -2.27 14.18 17.28
N ASP A 22 -1.88 13.69 18.45
CA ASP A 22 -0.48 13.55 18.85
C ASP A 22 0.16 12.21 18.44
N GLY A 23 -0.57 11.37 17.73
CA GLY A 23 -0.14 10.05 17.30
C GLY A 23 -0.51 9.75 15.85
N TYR A 24 -1.00 8.53 15.63
CA TYR A 24 -1.33 8.04 14.29
C TYR A 24 -2.58 7.17 14.33
N LEU A 25 -3.39 7.26 13.27
CA LEU A 25 -4.37 6.23 12.94
C LEU A 25 -3.76 5.25 11.93
N CYS A 26 -4.00 3.98 12.17
CA CYS A 26 -3.52 2.90 11.32
C CYS A 26 -4.68 1.95 11.00
N VAL A 27 -4.84 1.60 9.74
CA VAL A 27 -5.74 0.51 9.31
C VAL A 27 -4.90 -0.57 8.64
N ALA A 28 -5.08 -1.79 9.09
CA ALA A 28 -4.32 -2.91 8.56
C ALA A 28 -5.18 -4.17 8.44
N PRO A 29 -5.07 -4.91 7.33
CA PRO A 29 -5.69 -6.21 7.21
C PRO A 29 -5.00 -7.21 8.14
N GLY A 30 -5.78 -8.12 8.66
CA GLY A 30 -5.28 -9.20 9.52
C GLY A 30 -6.12 -10.46 9.40
N TRP A 31 -5.46 -11.56 9.68
CA TRP A 31 -6.12 -12.85 9.80
C TRP A 31 -6.48 -13.04 11.27
N ASN A 32 -7.76 -13.29 11.58
CA ASN A 32 -8.21 -13.54 12.95
C ASN A 32 -7.83 -14.94 13.46
N GLU A 33 -6.73 -15.49 12.96
CA GLU A 33 -6.37 -16.89 13.13
C GLU A 33 -4.95 -17.04 13.68
N SER A 34 -4.71 -18.14 14.37
CA SER A 34 -3.38 -18.52 14.82
C SER A 34 -2.45 -18.78 13.62
N LEU A 35 -1.14 -18.65 13.82
CA LEU A 35 -0.14 -18.91 12.78
C LEU A 35 -0.24 -20.36 12.23
N GLU A 36 -0.57 -21.32 13.08
CA GLU A 36 -0.75 -22.71 12.66
C GLU A 36 -2.01 -22.90 11.81
N HIS A 37 -3.10 -22.26 12.20
CA HIS A 37 -4.33 -22.26 11.42
C HIS A 37 -4.12 -21.55 10.09
N LEU A 38 -3.36 -20.45 10.07
CA LEU A 38 -2.94 -19.78 8.81
C LEU A 38 -2.12 -20.67 7.90
N LYS A 39 -1.20 -21.46 8.42
CA LYS A 39 -0.44 -22.45 7.62
C LYS A 39 -1.39 -23.46 6.97
N HIS A 40 -2.35 -23.97 7.71
CA HIS A 40 -3.37 -24.88 7.20
C HIS A 40 -4.26 -24.22 6.15
N LEU A 41 -4.74 -23.02 6.41
CA LEU A 41 -5.54 -22.22 5.51
C LEU A 41 -4.77 -21.92 4.20
N LEU A 42 -3.50 -21.54 4.29
CA LEU A 42 -2.65 -21.26 3.13
C LEU A 42 -2.43 -22.48 2.23
N GLN A 43 -2.39 -23.70 2.80
CA GLN A 43 -2.38 -24.93 2.02
C GLN A 43 -3.68 -25.11 1.21
N HIS A 44 -4.83 -24.71 1.78
CA HIS A 44 -6.12 -24.71 1.08
C HIS A 44 -6.22 -23.59 0.04
N TRP A 45 -5.65 -22.42 0.30
CA TRP A 45 -5.56 -21.33 -0.69
C TRP A 45 -4.75 -21.73 -1.93
N ARG A 46 -3.73 -22.55 -1.78
CA ARG A 46 -2.99 -23.17 -2.90
C ARG A 46 -3.92 -23.96 -3.84
N LYS A 47 -5.04 -24.45 -3.35
CA LYS A 47 -6.06 -25.18 -4.13
C LYS A 47 -7.13 -24.27 -4.75
N GLY A 48 -6.98 -22.94 -4.68
CA GLY A 48 -7.94 -21.97 -5.26
C GLY A 48 -9.15 -21.66 -4.40
N VAL A 49 -9.21 -22.16 -3.18
CA VAL A 49 -10.29 -21.87 -2.23
C VAL A 49 -10.10 -20.45 -1.66
N TYR A 50 -11.12 -19.62 -1.78
CA TYR A 50 -11.15 -18.26 -1.24
C TYR A 50 -11.22 -18.30 0.30
N PHE A 51 -10.42 -17.45 0.96
CA PHE A 51 -10.48 -17.31 2.41
C PHE A 51 -11.59 -16.34 2.83
N PRO A 52 -12.66 -16.83 3.47
CA PRO A 52 -13.53 -15.95 4.22
C PRO A 52 -12.85 -15.63 5.56
N GLY A 53 -12.30 -14.44 5.74
CA GLY A 53 -11.75 -14.10 7.06
C GLY A 53 -10.76 -12.95 7.09
N LEU A 54 -10.32 -12.43 5.94
CA LEU A 54 -9.51 -11.22 5.96
C LEU A 54 -10.37 -10.03 6.34
N THR A 55 -10.02 -9.40 7.44
CA THR A 55 -10.69 -8.18 7.91
C THR A 55 -9.66 -7.12 8.21
N ASN A 56 -10.05 -5.86 8.10
CA ASN A 56 -9.20 -4.78 8.54
C ASN A 56 -9.47 -4.45 10.02
N HIS A 57 -8.44 -3.97 10.68
CA HIS A 57 -8.46 -3.52 12.05
C HIS A 57 -8.01 -2.08 12.11
N LEU A 58 -8.61 -1.29 13.00
CA LEU A 58 -8.22 0.08 13.30
C LEU A 58 -7.36 0.09 14.55
N PHE A 59 -6.28 0.84 14.51
CA PHE A 59 -5.40 1.10 15.65
C PHE A 59 -5.19 2.59 15.79
N LEU A 60 -5.30 3.09 17.00
CA LEU A 60 -4.76 4.38 17.38
C LEU A 60 -3.39 4.12 18.02
N LEU A 61 -2.37 4.75 17.49
CA LEU A 61 -1.01 4.63 17.97
C LEU A 61 -0.54 5.96 18.57
N ASN A 62 0.23 5.89 19.65
CA ASN A 62 0.93 7.07 20.17
C ASN A 62 2.15 7.46 19.30
N SER A 63 2.87 8.49 19.69
CA SER A 63 4.08 8.96 18.98
C SER A 63 5.20 7.91 18.90
N ASP A 64 5.22 6.94 19.80
CA ASP A 64 6.19 5.85 19.84
C ASP A 64 5.74 4.60 19.07
N PHE A 65 4.56 4.70 18.41
CA PHE A 65 3.91 3.64 17.64
C PHE A 65 3.38 2.48 18.50
N GLU A 66 3.07 2.75 19.77
CA GLU A 66 2.40 1.81 20.65
C GLU A 66 0.88 1.94 20.52
N ILE A 67 0.17 0.82 20.61
CA ILE A 67 -1.28 0.80 20.51
C ILE A 67 -1.89 1.39 21.79
N VAL A 68 -2.66 2.47 21.63
CA VAL A 68 -3.45 3.07 22.72
C VAL A 68 -4.93 2.74 22.61
N PHE A 69 -5.40 2.40 21.41
CA PHE A 69 -6.75 1.91 21.16
C PHE A 69 -6.75 0.98 19.96
N GLU A 70 -7.60 -0.05 19.99
CA GLU A 70 -7.84 -0.89 18.83
C GLU A 70 -9.32 -1.24 18.66
N ARG A 71 -9.73 -1.35 17.40
CA ARG A 71 -11.03 -1.91 17.04
C ARG A 71 -10.84 -2.94 15.94
N ARG A 72 -11.21 -4.16 16.24
CA ARG A 72 -11.06 -5.30 15.33
C ARG A 72 -12.25 -5.41 14.38
N ASN A 73 -12.00 -5.99 13.21
CA ASN A 73 -13.01 -6.38 12.22
C ASN A 73 -13.86 -5.23 11.69
N ILE A 74 -13.24 -4.08 11.41
CA ILE A 74 -13.96 -2.89 10.94
C ILE A 74 -14.39 -2.96 9.47
N LEU A 75 -13.56 -3.50 8.58
CA LEU A 75 -13.82 -3.64 7.13
C LEU A 75 -13.58 -5.07 6.69
N ARG A 76 -14.63 -5.77 6.32
CA ARG A 76 -14.55 -7.15 5.85
C ARG A 76 -14.41 -7.21 4.33
N ASN A 77 -13.61 -8.16 3.83
CA ASN A 77 -13.41 -8.43 2.40
C ASN A 77 -12.84 -7.26 1.58
N VAL A 78 -12.31 -6.23 2.23
CA VAL A 78 -11.56 -5.15 1.59
C VAL A 78 -10.07 -5.38 1.82
N LEU A 79 -9.31 -5.43 0.74
CA LEU A 79 -7.87 -5.69 0.76
C LEU A 79 -7.09 -4.39 0.64
N ASP A 80 -5.90 -4.37 1.25
CA ASP A 80 -4.87 -3.35 1.02
C ASP A 80 -5.41 -1.91 1.12
N CYS A 81 -6.00 -1.58 2.29
CA CYS A 81 -6.53 -0.24 2.53
C CYS A 81 -5.43 0.82 2.52
N SER A 82 -5.70 1.96 1.89
CA SER A 82 -4.93 3.19 1.97
C SER A 82 -5.78 4.27 2.64
N LEU A 83 -5.26 4.88 3.70
CA LEU A 83 -5.96 5.93 4.42
C LEU A 83 -5.70 7.30 3.79
N LEU A 84 -6.75 8.09 3.64
CA LEU A 84 -6.68 9.49 3.24
C LEU A 84 -7.43 10.33 4.27
N THR A 85 -6.76 11.33 4.84
CA THR A 85 -7.39 12.33 5.68
C THR A 85 -7.83 13.51 4.83
N ILE A 86 -9.09 13.88 4.94
CA ILE A 86 -9.70 15.03 4.25
C ILE A 86 -10.32 15.90 5.33
N GLU A 87 -9.68 17.00 5.65
CA GLU A 87 -10.05 17.84 6.81
C GLU A 87 -10.14 16.98 8.09
N THR A 88 -11.35 16.78 8.60
CA THR A 88 -11.62 15.95 9.79
C THR A 88 -12.11 14.54 9.45
N LYS A 89 -12.27 14.24 8.16
CA LYS A 89 -12.79 12.94 7.70
C LYS A 89 -11.66 12.00 7.34
N LEU A 90 -11.82 10.75 7.72
CA LEU A 90 -10.92 9.66 7.34
C LEU A 90 -11.61 8.79 6.30
N VAL A 91 -10.96 8.57 5.18
CA VAL A 91 -11.46 7.72 4.09
C VAL A 91 -10.47 6.59 3.85
N ALA A 92 -10.94 5.36 3.88
CA ALA A 92 -10.17 4.19 3.48
C ALA A 92 -10.47 3.84 2.03
N PHE A 93 -9.44 3.70 1.22
CA PHE A 93 -9.47 3.19 -0.14
C PHE A 93 -8.91 1.79 -0.15
N GLY A 94 -9.57 0.85 -0.80
CA GLY A 94 -9.11 -0.52 -0.84
C GLY A 94 -9.61 -1.26 -2.07
N THR A 95 -9.38 -2.56 -2.10
CA THR A 95 -9.78 -3.43 -3.19
C THR A 95 -10.79 -4.45 -2.70
N VAL A 96 -11.92 -4.58 -3.39
CA VAL A 96 -12.96 -5.55 -3.12
C VAL A 96 -13.15 -6.49 -4.31
N ARG A 97 -13.57 -7.72 -4.02
CA ARG A 97 -13.96 -8.67 -5.07
C ARG A 97 -15.44 -8.51 -5.40
N VAL A 98 -15.73 -8.27 -6.68
CA VAL A 98 -17.08 -8.20 -7.22
C VAL A 98 -17.17 -9.28 -8.30
N SER A 99 -17.90 -10.35 -8.03
CA SER A 99 -17.94 -11.55 -8.86
C SER A 99 -16.54 -12.13 -9.11
N ASP A 100 -16.08 -12.19 -10.36
CA ASP A 100 -14.77 -12.66 -10.76
C ASP A 100 -13.73 -11.53 -10.94
N LYS A 101 -14.13 -10.27 -10.71
CA LYS A 101 -13.31 -9.07 -10.89
C LYS A 101 -12.90 -8.49 -9.54
N ARG A 102 -11.77 -7.77 -9.52
CA ARG A 102 -11.37 -6.91 -8.41
C ARG A 102 -11.62 -5.45 -8.79
N ARG A 103 -12.16 -4.68 -7.85
CA ARG A 103 -12.49 -3.27 -8.04
C ARG A 103 -11.99 -2.46 -6.85
N MET A 104 -11.58 -1.22 -7.12
CA MET A 104 -11.33 -0.26 -6.06
C MET A 104 -12.64 0.13 -5.40
N CYS A 105 -12.55 0.36 -4.09
CA CYS A 105 -13.67 0.83 -3.29
C CYS A 105 -13.18 1.84 -2.25
N TYR A 106 -14.11 2.55 -1.65
CA TYR A 106 -13.82 3.44 -0.54
C TYR A 106 -14.93 3.41 0.51
N ALA A 107 -14.58 3.75 1.73
CA ALA A 107 -15.52 3.94 2.84
C ALA A 107 -15.00 5.03 3.77
N GLN A 108 -15.89 5.83 4.34
CA GLN A 108 -15.54 6.76 5.40
C GLN A 108 -15.45 6.00 6.72
N ILE A 109 -14.43 6.32 7.51
CA ILE A 109 -14.18 5.73 8.81
C ILE A 109 -14.20 6.84 9.85
N THR A 110 -14.88 6.64 10.98
CA THR A 110 -14.73 7.50 12.16
C THR A 110 -13.47 7.11 12.93
N SER A 111 -12.96 7.98 13.79
CA SER A 111 -11.81 7.68 14.67
C SER A 111 -12.07 6.52 15.63
N LEU A 112 -13.32 6.18 15.88
CA LEU A 112 -13.72 5.02 16.69
C LEU A 112 -13.96 3.76 15.85
N GLY A 113 -13.77 3.84 14.51
CA GLY A 113 -13.86 2.70 13.61
C GLY A 113 -15.28 2.38 13.13
N ASP A 114 -16.25 3.29 13.30
CA ASP A 114 -17.53 3.16 12.61
C ASP A 114 -17.32 3.45 11.12
N ILE A 115 -18.00 2.68 10.28
CA ILE A 115 -17.76 2.70 8.84
C ILE A 115 -19.04 3.02 8.12
N SER A 116 -18.95 3.92 7.15
CA SER A 116 -20.02 4.12 6.18
C SER A 116 -20.17 2.89 5.28
N GLU A 117 -21.20 2.88 4.46
CA GLU A 117 -21.32 1.91 3.38
C GLU A 117 -20.05 1.89 2.51
N VAL A 118 -19.58 0.70 2.16
CA VAL A 118 -18.47 0.53 1.21
C VAL A 118 -18.97 0.79 -0.20
N LYS A 119 -18.46 1.83 -0.83
CA LYS A 119 -18.81 2.22 -2.19
C LYS A 119 -17.76 1.72 -3.18
N ILE A 120 -18.21 1.05 -4.22
CA ILE A 120 -17.34 0.64 -5.33
C ILE A 120 -17.09 1.87 -6.20
N ILE A 121 -15.83 2.07 -6.60
CA ILE A 121 -15.46 3.13 -7.52
C ILE A 121 -15.81 2.67 -8.93
N ASP A 122 -16.65 3.47 -9.60
CA ASP A 122 -17.04 3.23 -10.99
C ASP A 122 -16.05 3.93 -11.92
N TYR A 123 -15.27 3.12 -12.61
CA TYR A 123 -14.32 3.58 -13.63
C TYR A 123 -14.33 2.61 -14.80
N ALA A 124 -14.60 3.14 -15.99
CA ALA A 124 -14.70 2.36 -17.21
C ALA A 124 -13.36 1.70 -17.56
N THR A 125 -13.25 0.39 -17.37
CA THR A 125 -12.03 -0.38 -17.61
C THR A 125 -12.35 -1.82 -17.98
N ASP A 126 -11.60 -2.36 -18.95
CA ASP A 126 -11.67 -3.77 -19.34
C ASP A 126 -10.80 -4.67 -18.44
N ARG A 127 -10.02 -4.09 -17.53
CA ARG A 127 -9.14 -4.87 -16.65
C ARG A 127 -9.96 -5.75 -15.71
N LYS A 128 -9.55 -7.00 -15.59
CA LYS A 128 -10.11 -7.94 -14.62
C LYS A 128 -9.80 -7.54 -13.17
N THR A 129 -8.63 -6.93 -12.97
CA THR A 129 -8.15 -6.55 -11.64
C THR A 129 -7.76 -5.08 -11.63
N GLU A 130 -8.47 -4.30 -10.83
CA GLU A 130 -8.13 -2.93 -10.46
C GLU A 130 -7.72 -2.91 -8.99
N LYS A 131 -6.51 -2.43 -8.71
CA LYS A 131 -5.94 -2.36 -7.38
C LYS A 131 -4.77 -1.37 -7.34
N ASN A 132 -4.31 -1.06 -6.14
CA ASN A 132 -3.10 -0.26 -5.90
C ASN A 132 -3.19 1.19 -6.39
N TRP A 133 -4.40 1.74 -6.51
CA TRP A 133 -4.56 3.16 -6.78
C TRP A 133 -4.21 3.95 -5.52
N SER A 134 -3.44 5.02 -5.68
CA SER A 134 -2.92 5.83 -4.58
C SER A 134 -3.74 7.12 -4.45
N PRO A 135 -4.50 7.30 -3.36
CA PRO A 135 -5.36 8.48 -3.21
C PRO A 135 -4.55 9.70 -2.75
N PHE A 136 -5.00 10.89 -3.17
CA PHE A 136 -4.58 12.17 -2.61
C PHE A 136 -5.70 13.22 -2.70
N PHE A 137 -5.57 14.26 -1.88
CA PHE A 137 -6.54 15.35 -1.83
C PHE A 137 -5.90 16.64 -2.36
N PHE A 138 -6.54 17.28 -3.31
CA PHE A 138 -6.07 18.51 -3.93
C PHE A 138 -7.26 19.39 -4.35
N ASN A 139 -7.24 20.67 -4.00
CA ASN A 139 -8.29 21.66 -4.34
C ASN A 139 -9.71 21.15 -4.09
N ASN A 140 -9.97 20.64 -2.88
CA ASN A 140 -11.25 20.10 -2.42
C ASN A 140 -11.77 18.86 -3.19
N ASN A 141 -10.93 18.22 -4.01
CA ASN A 141 -11.29 17.03 -4.75
C ASN A 141 -10.37 15.86 -4.38
N ILE A 142 -10.90 14.67 -4.52
CA ILE A 142 -10.14 13.42 -4.33
C ILE A 142 -9.62 12.97 -5.70
N TYR A 143 -8.35 12.77 -5.78
CA TYR A 143 -7.67 12.21 -6.95
C TYR A 143 -7.06 10.86 -6.62
N LEU A 144 -6.93 10.03 -7.62
CA LEU A 144 -6.33 8.70 -7.53
C LEU A 144 -5.23 8.59 -8.57
N ILE A 145 -4.03 8.24 -8.14
CA ILE A 145 -2.95 7.84 -9.05
C ILE A 145 -3.31 6.44 -9.54
N TYR A 146 -3.77 6.36 -10.79
CA TYR A 146 -4.23 5.12 -11.42
C TYR A 146 -3.05 4.23 -11.85
N SER A 147 -2.02 4.83 -12.42
CA SER A 147 -0.78 4.15 -12.83
C SER A 147 0.42 5.05 -12.68
N ILE A 148 1.60 4.44 -12.50
CA ILE A 148 2.88 5.14 -12.37
C ILE A 148 3.53 5.35 -13.74
N LYS A 149 3.37 4.39 -14.65
CA LYS A 149 3.89 4.46 -16.03
C LYS A 149 2.84 3.97 -17.02
N PRO A 150 2.25 4.84 -17.85
CA PRO A 150 2.33 6.29 -17.76
C PRO A 150 1.83 6.81 -16.42
N PHE A 151 2.21 8.03 -16.02
CA PHE A 151 1.69 8.64 -14.80
C PHE A 151 0.29 9.17 -15.08
N LYS A 152 -0.70 8.36 -14.68
CA LYS A 152 -2.12 8.63 -14.94
C LYS A 152 -2.85 8.97 -13.66
N ILE A 153 -3.55 10.08 -13.68
CA ILE A 153 -4.39 10.59 -12.60
C ILE A 153 -5.85 10.59 -13.05
N ILE A 154 -6.70 10.12 -12.16
CA ILE A 154 -8.16 10.19 -12.30
C ILE A 154 -8.75 10.94 -11.11
N GLU A 155 -9.87 11.60 -11.28
CA GLU A 155 -10.61 12.31 -10.23
C GLU A 155 -11.82 11.49 -9.82
N LEU A 156 -11.99 11.29 -8.51
CA LEU A 156 -13.16 10.63 -7.94
C LEU A 156 -14.27 11.66 -7.70
N LYS A 157 -15.41 11.48 -8.33
CA LYS A 157 -16.58 12.33 -8.17
C LYS A 157 -17.43 11.90 -6.96
N ALA A 158 -18.29 12.80 -6.50
CA ALA A 158 -19.14 12.57 -5.34
C ALA A 158 -20.12 11.40 -5.51
N ASP A 159 -20.51 11.09 -6.74
CA ASP A 159 -21.37 9.95 -7.08
C ASP A 159 -20.64 8.60 -7.13
N GLY A 160 -19.30 8.62 -6.98
CA GLY A 160 -18.45 7.42 -7.02
C GLY A 160 -17.90 7.08 -8.40
N THR A 161 -18.21 7.87 -9.43
CA THR A 161 -17.60 7.74 -10.76
C THR A 161 -16.22 8.36 -10.81
N CYS A 162 -15.39 8.00 -11.79
CA CYS A 162 -14.10 8.63 -12.03
C CYS A 162 -13.95 9.17 -13.44
N GLU A 163 -13.25 10.29 -13.54
CA GLU A 163 -12.89 10.93 -14.81
C GLU A 163 -11.36 11.02 -14.98
N ASP A 164 -10.88 10.86 -16.20
CA ASP A 164 -9.48 11.05 -16.55
C ASP A 164 -9.08 12.51 -16.42
N VAL A 165 -8.02 12.79 -15.69
CA VAL A 165 -7.49 14.15 -15.48
C VAL A 165 -6.21 14.36 -16.28
N SER A 166 -5.28 13.43 -16.19
CA SER A 166 -4.01 13.51 -16.92
C SER A 166 -3.42 12.12 -17.14
N SER A 167 -2.66 12.02 -18.23
CA SER A 167 -1.81 10.87 -18.51
C SER A 167 -0.53 11.38 -19.14
N VAL A 168 0.55 11.35 -18.36
CA VAL A 168 1.85 11.91 -18.78
C VAL A 168 2.87 10.78 -18.83
N ASP A 169 3.49 10.61 -19.98
CA ASP A 169 4.62 9.70 -20.09
C ASP A 169 5.88 10.34 -19.55
N TRP A 170 6.78 9.54 -19.00
CA TRP A 170 8.03 9.99 -18.40
C TRP A 170 9.09 8.91 -18.52
N LYS A 171 10.35 9.29 -18.47
CA LYS A 171 11.46 8.35 -18.62
C LYS A 171 11.77 7.66 -17.30
N LEU A 172 11.67 6.33 -17.28
CA LEU A 172 12.03 5.52 -16.10
C LEU A 172 13.55 5.53 -15.90
N PRO A 173 14.03 5.62 -14.63
CA PRO A 173 15.41 5.30 -14.31
C PRO A 173 15.79 3.89 -14.79
N GLN A 174 17.04 3.72 -15.25
CA GLN A 174 17.53 2.45 -15.84
C GLN A 174 17.56 1.30 -14.82
N GLU A 175 17.66 1.63 -13.54
CA GLU A 175 17.74 0.69 -12.42
C GLU A 175 16.39 0.02 -12.13
N ILE A 176 15.29 0.55 -12.65
CA ILE A 176 13.96 -0.01 -12.43
C ILE A 176 13.77 -1.22 -13.33
N GLN A 177 13.67 -2.37 -12.71
CA GLN A 177 13.30 -3.61 -13.34
C GLN A 177 11.87 -4.01 -12.95
N GLY A 178 11.13 -4.58 -13.90
CA GLY A 178 9.76 -5.02 -13.66
C GLY A 178 8.71 -3.90 -13.79
N GLU A 179 7.48 -4.26 -13.47
CA GLU A 179 6.33 -3.37 -13.57
C GLU A 179 6.21 -2.52 -12.30
N LEU A 180 5.93 -1.21 -12.47
CA LEU A 180 5.65 -0.30 -11.36
C LEU A 180 4.18 -0.32 -10.97
N HIS A 181 3.93 -0.47 -9.69
CA HIS A 181 2.60 -0.42 -9.09
C HIS A 181 2.54 0.66 -8.01
N GLY A 182 1.38 1.29 -7.84
CA GLY A 182 1.14 2.22 -6.75
C GLY A 182 1.20 1.51 -5.39
N GLY A 183 1.55 2.25 -4.36
CA GLY A 183 1.72 1.74 -3.01
C GLY A 183 0.95 2.56 -1.98
N THR A 184 1.48 3.70 -1.59
CA THR A 184 0.91 4.55 -0.54
C THR A 184 -0.02 5.63 -1.08
N ARG A 185 -0.81 6.25 -0.20
CA ARG A 185 -1.39 7.56 -0.52
C ARG A 185 -0.29 8.56 -0.85
N ALA A 186 -0.62 9.62 -1.60
CA ALA A 186 0.28 10.75 -1.71
C ALA A 186 0.00 11.79 -0.60
N ILE A 187 1.07 12.40 -0.10
CA ILE A 187 1.01 13.41 0.96
C ILE A 187 1.66 14.71 0.50
N PRO A 188 1.25 15.88 1.01
CA PRO A 188 1.95 17.14 0.77
C PRO A 188 3.43 17.04 1.18
N TYR A 189 4.33 17.56 0.35
CA TYR A 189 5.77 17.54 0.54
C TYR A 189 6.42 18.83 0.02
N GLY A 190 6.36 19.87 0.84
CA GLY A 190 6.64 21.22 0.38
C GLY A 190 5.61 21.69 -0.64
N GLU A 191 6.07 22.11 -1.82
CA GLU A 191 5.21 22.51 -2.95
C GLU A 191 4.85 21.35 -3.90
N GLU A 192 5.24 20.14 -3.54
CA GLU A 192 5.03 18.91 -4.30
C GLU A 192 4.16 17.93 -3.51
N TYR A 193 3.82 16.82 -4.11
CA TYR A 193 3.31 15.63 -3.41
C TYR A 193 4.38 14.54 -3.42
N LEU A 194 4.47 13.81 -2.31
CA LEU A 194 5.30 12.60 -2.16
C LEU A 194 4.40 11.37 -2.15
N SER A 195 4.78 10.36 -2.89
CA SER A 195 4.19 9.02 -2.80
C SER A 195 5.24 7.94 -3.01
N LEU A 196 4.89 6.71 -2.69
CA LEU A 196 5.73 5.55 -2.91
C LEU A 196 5.10 4.61 -3.93
N CYS A 197 5.94 3.87 -4.62
CA CYS A 197 5.55 2.79 -5.51
C CYS A 197 6.52 1.62 -5.35
N HIS A 198 6.11 0.44 -5.80
CA HIS A 198 7.00 -0.70 -5.84
C HIS A 198 7.16 -1.22 -7.27
N SER A 199 8.35 -1.72 -7.57
CA SER A 199 8.58 -2.56 -8.73
C SER A 199 8.47 -4.03 -8.33
N LEU A 200 7.85 -4.81 -9.22
CA LEU A 200 7.70 -6.24 -9.08
C LEU A 200 8.46 -6.95 -10.20
N VAL A 201 9.49 -7.67 -9.83
CA VAL A 201 10.18 -8.58 -10.75
C VAL A 201 9.65 -9.99 -10.51
N LEU A 202 9.20 -10.63 -11.59
CA LEU A 202 8.78 -12.02 -11.60
C LEU A 202 9.84 -12.84 -12.31
N THR A 203 10.41 -13.84 -11.63
CA THR A 203 11.33 -14.82 -12.23
C THR A 203 10.71 -16.20 -12.19
N PRO A 204 10.85 -17.01 -13.26
CA PRO A 204 10.38 -18.38 -13.24
C PRO A 204 11.13 -19.19 -12.17
N ALA A 205 10.40 -19.93 -11.35
CA ALA A 205 10.97 -20.99 -10.52
C ALA A 205 10.81 -22.33 -11.25
N ASN A 206 11.68 -23.30 -10.97
CA ASN A 206 11.75 -24.61 -11.65
C ASN A 206 10.40 -25.28 -11.96
N GLU A 207 10.31 -25.96 -13.10
CA GLU A 207 9.14 -26.36 -13.88
C GLU A 207 8.10 -27.30 -13.23
N GLN A 208 8.30 -27.79 -12.02
CA GLN A 208 7.44 -28.85 -11.43
C GLN A 208 6.37 -28.39 -10.44
N LYS A 209 6.12 -27.08 -10.32
CA LYS A 209 5.24 -26.51 -9.28
C LYS A 209 4.00 -25.81 -9.84
N THR A 210 2.98 -25.55 -9.03
CA THR A 210 1.80 -24.78 -9.43
C THR A 210 2.16 -23.37 -9.91
N ARG A 211 1.29 -22.69 -10.68
CA ARG A 211 1.58 -21.37 -11.28
C ARG A 211 2.15 -20.36 -10.27
N LYS A 212 1.68 -20.35 -9.02
CA LYS A 212 2.16 -19.43 -7.98
C LYS A 212 3.47 -19.87 -7.35
N GLU A 213 3.78 -21.15 -7.34
CA GLU A 213 5.06 -21.70 -6.89
C GLU A 213 6.15 -21.58 -7.96
N ARG A 214 5.77 -21.31 -9.21
CA ARG A 214 6.68 -21.09 -10.34
C ARG A 214 7.22 -19.68 -10.43
N GLU A 215 6.66 -18.73 -9.67
CA GLU A 215 7.05 -17.33 -9.74
C GLU A 215 7.77 -16.92 -8.46
N ILE A 216 9.03 -16.57 -8.58
CA ILE A 216 9.77 -15.87 -7.52
C ILE A 216 9.45 -14.38 -7.63
N ARG A 217 8.97 -13.80 -6.56
CA ARG A 217 8.58 -12.39 -6.49
C ARG A 217 9.62 -11.59 -5.73
N LYS A 218 10.11 -10.54 -6.36
CA LYS A 218 11.08 -9.63 -5.76
C LYS A 218 10.53 -8.21 -5.83
N TYR A 219 10.39 -7.60 -4.67
CA TYR A 219 9.85 -6.26 -4.52
C TYR A 219 10.95 -5.26 -4.18
N LYS A 220 10.88 -4.09 -4.81
CA LYS A 220 11.70 -2.93 -4.44
C LYS A 220 10.79 -1.72 -4.30
N ILE A 221 10.95 -0.96 -3.22
CA ILE A 221 10.15 0.23 -2.92
C ILE A 221 10.92 1.47 -3.36
N TRP A 222 10.23 2.36 -4.06
CA TRP A 222 10.75 3.62 -4.60
C TRP A 222 9.92 4.80 -4.10
N ALA A 223 10.54 5.98 -3.98
CA ALA A 223 9.82 7.21 -3.74
C ALA A 223 9.85 8.11 -4.97
N TYR A 224 8.79 8.86 -5.13
CA TYR A 224 8.70 9.89 -6.16
C TYR A 224 7.91 11.09 -5.67
N THR A 225 8.23 12.24 -6.23
CA THR A 225 7.43 13.43 -6.07
C THR A 225 6.78 13.83 -7.39
N PHE A 226 5.65 14.51 -7.29
CA PHE A 226 4.96 15.05 -8.43
C PHE A 226 4.39 16.44 -8.13
N SER A 227 4.13 17.20 -9.19
CA SER A 227 3.69 18.58 -9.09
C SER A 227 2.33 18.70 -8.40
N ALA A 228 2.18 19.67 -7.48
CA ALA A 228 0.90 20.06 -6.93
C ALA A 228 0.10 20.98 -7.88
N LYS A 229 0.29 20.82 -9.19
CA LYS A 229 -0.42 21.54 -10.25
C LYS A 229 -0.70 20.58 -11.39
N GLN A 230 -1.91 20.64 -11.94
CA GLN A 230 -2.21 19.91 -13.17
C GLN A 230 -1.27 20.33 -14.29
N PRO A 231 -0.86 19.39 -15.14
CA PRO A 231 -1.31 18.02 -15.31
C PRO A 231 -0.64 16.98 -14.37
N PHE A 232 -0.15 17.35 -13.20
CA PHE A 232 0.48 16.45 -12.23
C PHE A 232 1.64 15.64 -12.83
N LYS A 233 2.75 16.28 -13.10
CA LYS A 233 3.94 15.60 -13.65
C LYS A 233 4.82 15.06 -12.54
N ILE A 234 5.40 13.88 -12.72
CA ILE A 234 6.49 13.41 -11.86
C ILE A 234 7.66 14.38 -12.00
N LEU A 235 8.19 14.83 -10.87
CA LEU A 235 9.27 15.80 -10.78
C LEU A 235 10.58 15.16 -10.37
N LYS A 236 10.53 14.27 -9.37
CA LYS A 236 11.70 13.56 -8.84
C LYS A 236 11.37 12.10 -8.60
N PHE A 237 12.39 11.27 -8.68
CA PHE A 237 12.30 9.84 -8.41
C PHE A 237 13.60 9.38 -7.74
N THR A 238 13.55 8.40 -6.84
CA THR A 238 14.77 7.90 -6.22
C THR A 238 15.59 7.08 -7.23
N GLU A 239 16.90 7.32 -7.32
CA GLU A 239 17.78 6.55 -8.22
C GLU A 239 17.96 5.09 -7.73
N LYS A 240 17.89 4.89 -6.43
CA LYS A 240 17.98 3.57 -5.79
C LYS A 240 16.72 3.31 -4.99
N PRO A 241 16.30 2.03 -4.85
CA PRO A 241 15.15 1.73 -4.03
C PRO A 241 15.41 2.17 -2.58
N ILE A 242 14.39 2.77 -1.97
CA ILE A 242 14.42 3.08 -0.52
C ILE A 242 14.54 1.78 0.26
N LEU A 243 13.86 0.74 -0.21
CA LEU A 243 13.88 -0.58 0.39
C LEU A 243 13.97 -1.63 -0.71
N ASP A 244 14.96 -2.50 -0.58
CA ASP A 244 15.14 -3.68 -1.42
C ASP A 244 14.85 -4.92 -0.57
N ALA A 245 13.76 -5.61 -0.90
CA ALA A 245 13.31 -6.78 -0.14
C ALA A 245 14.35 -7.93 -0.16
N GLU A 246 15.24 -7.97 -1.17
CA GLU A 246 16.32 -8.97 -1.21
C GLU A 246 17.41 -8.73 -0.16
N LYS A 247 17.53 -7.48 0.32
CA LYS A 247 18.53 -7.10 1.32
C LYS A 247 18.00 -7.17 2.76
N LEU A 248 16.73 -7.50 2.93
CA LEU A 248 16.13 -7.67 4.25
C LEU A 248 16.32 -9.11 4.73
N GLU A 249 16.73 -9.24 5.98
CA GLU A 249 16.56 -10.49 6.70
C GLU A 249 15.09 -10.68 7.01
N LEU A 250 14.38 -11.39 6.14
CA LEU A 250 12.96 -11.68 6.31
C LEU A 250 12.81 -12.86 7.25
N GLY A 251 12.39 -12.59 8.48
CA GLY A 251 12.29 -13.60 9.56
C GLY A 251 11.33 -14.75 9.29
N LEU A 252 10.48 -14.65 8.26
CA LEU A 252 9.46 -15.65 7.94
C LEU A 252 9.78 -16.56 6.76
N VAL A 253 10.89 -16.35 6.09
CA VAL A 253 11.30 -17.19 4.94
C VAL A 253 11.45 -18.66 5.35
N ASN A 254 11.89 -18.88 6.59
CA ASN A 254 12.09 -20.23 7.15
C ASN A 254 10.81 -20.87 7.72
N GLU A 255 9.71 -20.13 7.85
CA GLU A 255 8.48 -20.63 8.46
C GLU A 255 7.52 -21.29 7.46
N GLY A 256 7.89 -21.39 6.19
CA GLY A 256 7.16 -22.15 5.16
C GLY A 256 5.74 -21.64 4.86
N VAL A 257 5.48 -20.37 5.16
CA VAL A 257 4.13 -19.79 5.06
C VAL A 257 3.81 -19.36 3.63
N TRP A 258 4.82 -19.04 2.80
CA TRP A 258 4.61 -18.54 1.44
C TRP A 258 5.00 -19.50 0.33
N LEU A 259 4.44 -19.22 -0.83
CA LEU A 259 4.36 -20.05 -2.02
C LEU A 259 5.71 -20.42 -2.62
N ASN A 260 6.72 -19.59 -2.40
CA ASN A 260 8.08 -19.82 -2.83
C ASN A 260 9.05 -19.21 -1.80
N GLU A 261 9.91 -20.04 -1.24
CA GLU A 261 10.91 -19.64 -0.23
C GLU A 261 11.88 -18.55 -0.70
N GLN A 262 12.06 -18.44 -2.03
CA GLN A 262 12.93 -17.44 -2.65
C GLN A 262 12.23 -16.10 -2.86
N SER A 263 10.91 -16.01 -2.69
CA SER A 263 10.18 -14.75 -2.83
C SER A 263 10.55 -13.78 -1.70
N ARG A 264 10.70 -12.52 -2.06
CA ARG A 264 11.00 -11.41 -1.17
C ARG A 264 9.93 -10.35 -1.36
N VAL A 265 8.91 -10.40 -0.50
CA VAL A 265 7.72 -9.56 -0.59
C VAL A 265 7.74 -8.55 0.55
N VAL A 266 7.87 -7.28 0.19
CA VAL A 266 7.63 -6.15 1.07
C VAL A 266 6.70 -5.19 0.36
N TYR A 267 5.57 -4.90 0.97
CA TYR A 267 4.54 -4.09 0.37
C TYR A 267 4.27 -2.84 1.21
N GLU A 268 4.63 -1.68 0.68
CA GLU A 268 4.40 -0.39 1.31
C GLU A 268 2.92 0.01 1.20
N ARG A 269 2.34 0.48 2.32
CA ARG A 269 0.93 0.90 2.30
C ARG A 269 0.67 2.20 3.03
N GLY A 270 1.49 2.53 4.02
CA GLY A 270 1.34 3.77 4.78
C GLY A 270 2.49 4.74 4.55
N LEU A 271 2.15 6.02 4.49
CA LEU A 271 3.09 7.13 4.37
C LEU A 271 2.57 8.30 5.21
N ALA A 272 3.43 8.81 6.10
CA ALA A 272 3.19 10.03 6.87
C ALA A 272 4.48 10.85 6.96
N LEU A 273 4.34 12.16 7.18
CA LEU A 273 5.45 13.07 7.41
C LEU A 273 5.16 13.90 8.66
N ARG A 274 5.89 13.66 9.74
CA ARG A 274 5.68 14.34 11.00
C ARG A 274 7.00 14.80 11.61
N LYS A 275 7.07 16.07 12.00
CA LYS A 275 8.26 16.68 12.65
C LYS A 275 9.57 16.42 11.87
N GLY A 276 9.52 16.49 10.54
CA GLY A 276 10.69 16.25 9.68
C GLY A 276 11.07 14.78 9.47
N GLN A 277 10.29 13.85 10.04
CA GLN A 277 10.50 12.42 9.85
C GLN A 277 9.48 11.83 8.88
N VAL A 278 9.97 11.14 7.86
CA VAL A 278 9.17 10.35 6.93
C VAL A 278 8.95 8.96 7.55
N ILE A 279 7.68 8.59 7.65
CA ILE A 279 7.22 7.36 8.27
C ILE A 279 6.57 6.51 7.19
N ILE A 280 7.12 5.33 6.96
CA ILE A 280 6.62 4.38 5.97
C ILE A 280 6.24 3.10 6.70
N THR A 281 5.00 2.65 6.52
CA THR A 281 4.58 1.36 7.03
C THR A 281 4.41 0.37 5.89
N CYS A 282 4.84 -0.86 6.11
CA CYS A 282 4.80 -1.92 5.12
C CYS A 282 4.50 -3.28 5.74
N GLY A 283 4.03 -4.18 4.89
CA GLY A 283 3.92 -5.60 5.21
C GLY A 283 5.13 -6.38 4.75
N GLU A 284 5.56 -7.30 5.58
CA GLU A 284 6.57 -8.30 5.25
C GLU A 284 5.88 -9.63 5.00
N GLN A 285 6.03 -10.19 3.81
CA GLN A 285 5.48 -11.48 3.40
C GLN A 285 3.96 -11.61 3.65
N ASP A 286 3.20 -10.49 3.63
CA ASP A 286 1.77 -10.39 3.99
C ASP A 286 1.40 -11.04 5.34
N LEU A 287 2.32 -11.01 6.30
CA LEU A 287 2.14 -11.63 7.61
C LEU A 287 2.52 -10.75 8.79
N ARG A 288 3.47 -9.86 8.61
CA ARG A 288 3.96 -8.96 9.66
C ARG A 288 3.96 -7.52 9.20
N SER A 289 3.81 -6.62 10.14
CA SER A 289 3.94 -5.18 9.92
C SER A 289 5.32 -4.69 10.28
N LYS A 290 5.86 -3.81 9.46
CA LYS A 290 7.11 -3.08 9.71
C LYS A 290 6.91 -1.58 9.53
N ILE A 291 7.77 -0.83 10.19
CA ILE A 291 7.86 0.61 10.06
C ILE A 291 9.29 1.01 9.72
N LEU A 292 9.41 1.88 8.73
CA LEU A 292 10.65 2.52 8.33
C LEU A 292 10.57 3.98 8.72
N LEU A 293 11.59 4.46 9.38
CA LEU A 293 11.75 5.85 9.79
C LEU A 293 13.01 6.41 9.12
N LEU A 294 12.85 7.50 8.40
CA LEU A 294 13.96 8.22 7.83
C LEU A 294 13.74 9.72 7.93
N GLU A 295 14.81 10.47 8.10
CA GLU A 295 14.72 11.91 8.12
C GLU A 295 14.34 12.45 6.74
N LYS A 296 13.55 13.53 6.71
CA LYS A 296 13.15 14.16 5.44
C LYS A 296 14.38 14.48 4.58
N SER A 297 15.46 14.99 5.19
CA SER A 297 16.71 15.29 4.47
C SER A 297 17.39 14.05 3.88
N GLU A 298 17.28 12.89 4.53
CA GLU A 298 17.79 11.64 3.95
C GLU A 298 17.00 11.27 2.66
N LEU A 299 15.67 11.44 2.68
CA LEU A 299 14.86 11.20 1.50
C LEU A 299 15.13 12.24 0.40
N ASP A 300 15.26 13.53 0.76
CA ASP A 300 15.58 14.61 -0.19
C ASP A 300 16.88 14.31 -0.96
N ASN A 301 17.89 13.74 -0.30
CA ASN A 301 19.15 13.35 -0.91
C ASN A 301 19.06 12.15 -1.86
N LEU A 302 18.00 11.35 -1.77
CA LEU A 302 17.75 10.20 -2.64
C LEU A 302 16.90 10.58 -3.87
N LEU A 303 16.13 11.67 -3.76
CA LEU A 303 15.22 12.15 -4.82
C LEU A 303 15.98 12.97 -5.84
N THR A 304 16.07 12.48 -7.07
CA THR A 304 16.71 13.17 -8.20
C THR A 304 15.68 13.63 -9.23
N PRO A 305 15.88 14.78 -9.90
CA PRO A 305 14.98 15.24 -10.94
C PRO A 305 14.82 14.21 -12.06
N VAL A 306 13.58 14.05 -12.52
CA VAL A 306 13.26 13.27 -13.72
C VAL A 306 13.43 14.18 -14.94
N ILE A 307 14.34 13.82 -15.84
CA ILE A 307 14.66 14.56 -17.07
C ILE A 307 13.84 14.04 -18.26
#